data_7498f6fbb815b28c3595c919ba680c43
#
_entry.id   7498f6fbb815b28c3595c919ba680c43
#
_cell.length_a   1.000
_cell.length_b   1.000
_cell.length_c   1.000
_cell.angle_alpha   90.00
_cell.angle_beta   90.00
_cell.angle_gamma   90.00
#
_symmetry.space_group_name_H-M   'P 1'
#
loop_
_entity.id
_entity.type
_entity.pdbx_description
1 polymer ?
#
loop_
_entity_poly.entity_id
_entity_poly.type
_entity_poly.pdbx_seq_one_letter_code
_entity_poly.pdbx_strand_id
1 'polypeptide(L)'
;MSTFEQQLEKIKTGDGFIAALDQSGGSTPKALGQYGVTDEAWSNDEEMFTVVHQMRTRIVTSPSFDGARILGAILFENTMDREIEGKPTADYLWDVKNVVPFLKVDKGLADENDGVQPMKPMPSLDELLQKAKSKNIFGTKMRSVIKQASPSGVAAVVKQQFELGRQIVGAGLVPIIEPEVDIHCPDKAQAEEL
;
A
#
# COMPACT_ATOMS: atom_id res chain seq x y z
N MET A 1 7.73 -23.62 -10.46
CA MET A 1 7.39 -22.59 -9.46
C MET A 1 6.09 -21.93 -9.87
N SER A 2 5.15 -21.79 -8.96
CA SER A 2 3.95 -20.97 -9.16
C SER A 2 4.33 -19.48 -9.27
N THR A 3 3.43 -18.64 -9.78
CA THR A 3 3.63 -17.17 -9.82
C THR A 3 3.92 -16.62 -8.42
N PHE A 4 3.19 -17.09 -7.41
CA PHE A 4 3.42 -16.68 -6.01
C PHE A 4 4.83 -17.02 -5.52
N GLU A 5 5.34 -18.21 -5.81
CA GLU A 5 6.70 -18.61 -5.42
C GLU A 5 7.77 -17.78 -6.13
N GLN A 6 7.56 -17.42 -7.39
CA GLN A 6 8.48 -16.53 -8.14
C GLN A 6 8.48 -15.11 -7.55
N GLN A 7 7.30 -14.58 -7.21
CA GLN A 7 7.15 -13.29 -6.57
C GLN A 7 7.79 -13.27 -5.17
N LEU A 8 7.57 -14.32 -4.39
CA LEU A 8 8.16 -14.47 -3.06
C LEU A 8 9.69 -14.54 -3.12
N GLU A 9 10.23 -15.29 -4.06
CA GLU A 9 11.68 -15.38 -4.26
C GLU A 9 12.27 -14.02 -4.64
N LYS A 10 11.61 -13.29 -5.55
CA LYS A 10 12.03 -11.93 -5.93
C LYS A 10 12.05 -10.97 -4.73
N ILE A 11 11.03 -10.98 -3.88
CA ILE A 11 10.97 -10.12 -2.68
C ILE A 11 12.03 -10.50 -1.66
N LYS A 12 12.37 -11.79 -1.54
CA LYS A 12 13.39 -12.28 -0.59
C LYS A 12 14.82 -11.97 -0.99
N THR A 13 15.12 -12.04 -2.28
CA THR A 13 16.50 -12.06 -2.78
C THR A 13 16.86 -10.87 -3.66
N GLY A 14 15.87 -10.14 -4.16
CA GLY A 14 16.10 -9.01 -5.06
C GLY A 14 16.62 -7.78 -4.34
N ASP A 15 17.46 -7.03 -5.03
CA ASP A 15 17.90 -5.69 -4.61
C ASP A 15 17.00 -4.62 -5.23
N GLY A 16 16.48 -3.69 -4.42
CA GLY A 16 15.63 -2.63 -4.92
C GLY A 16 14.72 -2.04 -3.85
N PHE A 17 13.61 -1.45 -4.27
CA PHE A 17 12.63 -0.83 -3.39
C PHE A 17 11.19 -1.14 -3.81
N ILE A 18 10.25 -0.82 -2.94
CA ILE A 18 8.82 -0.93 -3.21
C ILE A 18 8.25 0.46 -3.51
N ALA A 19 7.65 0.63 -4.68
CA ALA A 19 7.05 1.90 -5.11
C ALA A 19 5.67 2.09 -4.44
N ALA A 20 5.46 3.22 -3.78
CA ALA A 20 4.18 3.59 -3.16
C ALA A 20 3.28 4.31 -4.18
N LEU A 21 2.33 3.59 -4.76
CA LEU A 21 1.30 4.12 -5.66
C LEU A 21 -0.11 4.01 -5.03
N ASP A 22 -0.18 4.05 -3.70
CA ASP A 22 -1.37 3.75 -2.90
C ASP A 22 -2.06 5.00 -2.31
N GLN A 23 -1.78 6.20 -2.83
CA GLN A 23 -2.49 7.41 -2.42
C GLN A 23 -3.99 7.15 -2.53
N SER A 24 -4.69 7.34 -1.42
CA SER A 24 -6.14 7.15 -1.31
C SER A 24 -6.88 8.49 -1.41
N GLY A 25 -8.23 8.48 -1.40
CA GLY A 25 -9.05 9.66 -1.60
C GLY A 25 -8.61 10.91 -0.85
N GLY A 26 -8.18 10.79 0.41
CA GLY A 26 -7.72 11.93 1.20
C GLY A 26 -6.37 12.54 0.79
N SER A 27 -5.45 11.76 0.26
CA SER A 27 -4.11 12.20 -0.17
C SER A 27 -3.98 12.41 -1.68
N THR A 28 -4.96 11.96 -2.45
CA THR A 28 -4.96 12.01 -3.92
C THR A 28 -4.94 13.44 -4.47
N PRO A 29 -5.80 14.39 -4.04
CA PRO A 29 -5.77 15.75 -4.55
C PRO A 29 -4.42 16.42 -4.30
N LYS A 30 -3.82 16.21 -3.12
CA LYS A 30 -2.49 16.74 -2.79
C LYS A 30 -1.41 16.16 -3.72
N ALA A 31 -1.46 14.86 -3.99
CA ALA A 31 -0.51 14.21 -4.89
C ALA A 31 -0.65 14.74 -6.33
N LEU A 32 -1.87 14.89 -6.84
CA LEU A 32 -2.14 15.46 -8.16
C LEU A 32 -1.66 16.92 -8.24
N GLY A 33 -1.92 17.73 -7.21
CA GLY A 33 -1.49 19.14 -7.14
C GLY A 33 0.04 19.29 -7.25
N GLN A 34 0.82 18.35 -6.72
CA GLN A 34 2.29 18.34 -6.86
C GLN A 34 2.75 18.12 -8.32
N TYR A 35 1.90 17.55 -9.16
CA TYR A 35 2.13 17.41 -10.60
C TYR A 35 1.45 18.52 -11.43
N GLY A 36 0.95 19.58 -10.78
CA GLY A 36 0.30 20.70 -11.44
C GLY A 36 -1.14 20.43 -11.89
N VAL A 37 -1.76 19.34 -11.41
CA VAL A 37 -3.16 19.00 -11.69
C VAL A 37 -4.01 19.47 -10.52
N THR A 38 -4.80 20.53 -10.74
CA THR A 38 -5.67 21.14 -9.72
C THR A 38 -7.02 20.41 -9.64
N ASP A 39 -7.79 20.71 -8.60
CA ASP A 39 -9.14 20.19 -8.37
C ASP A 39 -10.17 20.62 -9.43
N GLU A 40 -9.84 21.59 -10.28
CA GLU A 40 -10.61 21.93 -11.48
C GLU A 40 -10.63 20.82 -12.55
N ALA A 41 -9.70 19.83 -12.44
CA ALA A 41 -9.56 18.74 -13.41
C ALA A 41 -10.60 17.60 -13.23
N TRP A 42 -11.42 17.65 -12.18
CA TRP A 42 -12.49 16.68 -11.90
C TRP A 42 -13.66 17.32 -11.18
N SER A 43 -14.85 16.76 -11.36
CA SER A 43 -16.09 17.26 -10.73
C SER A 43 -16.63 16.31 -9.64
N ASN A 44 -16.09 15.10 -9.56
CA ASN A 44 -16.50 14.07 -8.61
C ASN A 44 -15.38 13.05 -8.38
N ASP A 45 -15.55 12.18 -7.38
CA ASP A 45 -14.55 11.18 -6.99
C ASP A 45 -14.19 10.20 -8.14
N GLU A 46 -15.14 9.81 -8.96
CA GLU A 46 -14.89 8.88 -10.07
C GLU A 46 -13.96 9.50 -11.13
N GLU A 47 -14.21 10.76 -11.47
CA GLU A 47 -13.33 11.53 -12.36
C GLU A 47 -11.95 11.73 -11.74
N MET A 48 -11.87 12.08 -10.46
CA MET A 48 -10.62 12.19 -9.74
C MET A 48 -9.83 10.87 -9.79
N PHE A 49 -10.47 9.74 -9.51
CA PHE A 49 -9.80 8.43 -9.61
C PHE A 49 -9.40 8.06 -11.04
N THR A 50 -10.11 8.56 -12.04
CA THR A 50 -9.70 8.39 -13.45
C THR A 50 -8.43 9.19 -13.75
N VAL A 51 -8.35 10.44 -13.31
CA VAL A 51 -7.14 11.28 -13.45
C VAL A 51 -5.94 10.64 -12.72
N VAL A 52 -6.16 10.16 -11.49
CA VAL A 52 -5.13 9.43 -10.73
C VAL A 52 -4.67 8.17 -11.44
N HIS A 53 -5.59 7.39 -11.99
CA HIS A 53 -5.23 6.20 -12.73
C HIS A 53 -4.40 6.52 -13.99
N GLN A 54 -4.72 7.58 -14.70
CA GLN A 54 -3.91 8.07 -15.83
C GLN A 54 -2.49 8.48 -15.38
N MET A 55 -2.36 9.15 -14.25
CA MET A 55 -1.05 9.49 -13.66
C MET A 55 -0.26 8.20 -13.33
N ARG A 56 -0.88 7.25 -12.64
CA ARG A 56 -0.25 5.97 -12.28
C ARG A 56 0.11 5.15 -13.52
N THR A 57 -0.75 5.13 -14.52
CA THR A 57 -0.45 4.49 -15.81
C THR A 57 0.81 5.08 -16.45
N ARG A 58 0.94 6.41 -16.53
CA ARG A 58 2.16 7.05 -17.05
C ARG A 58 3.42 6.68 -16.27
N ILE A 59 3.32 6.56 -14.93
CA ILE A 59 4.44 6.12 -14.09
C ILE A 59 4.80 4.68 -14.42
N VAL A 60 3.82 3.78 -14.37
CA VAL A 60 4.03 2.32 -14.54
C VAL A 60 4.48 1.96 -15.95
N THR A 61 3.95 2.63 -16.99
CA THR A 61 4.35 2.38 -18.38
C THR A 61 5.70 2.96 -18.75
N SER A 62 6.26 3.87 -17.95
CA SER A 62 7.60 4.43 -18.19
C SER A 62 8.63 3.32 -18.37
N PRO A 63 9.56 3.44 -19.35
CA PRO A 63 10.68 2.50 -19.51
C PRO A 63 11.57 2.38 -18.26
N SER A 64 11.64 3.45 -17.45
CA SER A 64 12.42 3.45 -16.20
C SER A 64 11.72 2.77 -15.02
N PHE A 65 10.43 2.44 -15.17
CA PHE A 65 9.67 1.67 -14.17
C PHE A 65 9.75 0.20 -14.54
N ASP A 66 10.69 -0.50 -13.98
CA ASP A 66 10.94 -1.92 -14.27
C ASP A 66 11.41 -2.69 -13.03
N GLY A 67 11.36 -4.01 -13.14
CA GLY A 67 11.71 -4.94 -12.07
C GLY A 67 13.21 -5.08 -11.79
N ALA A 68 14.09 -4.35 -12.48
CA ALA A 68 15.52 -4.35 -12.19
C ALA A 68 15.86 -3.51 -10.94
N ARG A 69 14.99 -2.55 -10.61
CA ARG A 69 15.14 -1.65 -9.44
C ARG A 69 13.92 -1.65 -8.53
N ILE A 70 12.73 -1.92 -9.09
CA ILE A 70 11.47 -1.88 -8.36
C ILE A 70 11.03 -3.32 -8.08
N LEU A 71 11.14 -3.74 -6.82
CA LEU A 71 10.75 -5.08 -6.39
C LEU A 71 9.24 -5.25 -6.42
N GLY A 72 8.52 -4.26 -5.93
CA GLY A 72 7.07 -4.28 -5.83
C GLY A 72 6.46 -2.89 -5.98
N ALA A 73 5.14 -2.84 -6.16
CA ALA A 73 4.37 -1.62 -6.16
C ALA A 73 3.10 -1.79 -5.32
N ILE A 74 2.83 -0.80 -4.45
CA ILE A 74 1.64 -0.80 -3.60
C ILE A 74 0.54 -0.06 -4.35
N LEU A 75 -0.57 -0.73 -4.57
CA LEU A 75 -1.75 -0.19 -5.27
C LEU A 75 -2.83 0.23 -4.27
N PHE A 76 -3.63 1.22 -4.64
CA PHE A 76 -4.93 1.47 -4.03
C PHE A 76 -5.99 0.60 -4.72
N GLU A 77 -7.07 0.26 -4.01
CA GLU A 77 -8.13 -0.65 -4.49
C GLU A 77 -8.69 -0.22 -5.86
N ASN A 78 -8.99 1.07 -6.04
CA ASN A 78 -9.49 1.60 -7.31
C ASN A 78 -8.51 1.36 -8.48
N THR A 79 -7.21 1.43 -8.25
CA THR A 79 -6.19 1.14 -9.27
C THR A 79 -6.07 -0.35 -9.56
N MET A 80 -6.19 -1.19 -8.53
CA MET A 80 -6.22 -2.65 -8.71
C MET A 80 -7.38 -3.10 -9.59
N ASP A 81 -8.54 -2.43 -9.48
CA ASP A 81 -9.75 -2.77 -10.25
C ASP A 81 -9.70 -2.34 -11.72
N ARG A 82 -8.73 -1.52 -12.09
CA ARG A 82 -8.58 -0.96 -13.45
C ARG A 82 -7.52 -1.72 -14.25
N GLU A 83 -7.35 -1.30 -15.50
CA GLU A 83 -6.42 -1.89 -16.46
C GLU A 83 -5.35 -0.88 -16.90
N ILE A 84 -4.17 -1.40 -17.25
CA ILE A 84 -3.09 -0.66 -17.91
C ILE A 84 -2.83 -1.35 -19.26
N GLU A 85 -2.94 -0.60 -20.34
CA GLU A 85 -2.77 -1.11 -21.72
C GLU A 85 -3.61 -2.36 -22.02
N GLY A 86 -4.86 -2.40 -21.52
CA GLY A 86 -5.80 -3.50 -21.73
C GLY A 86 -5.52 -4.77 -20.91
N LYS A 87 -4.64 -4.69 -19.91
CA LYS A 87 -4.32 -5.78 -18.98
C LYS A 87 -4.66 -5.37 -17.54
N PRO A 88 -5.25 -6.24 -16.69
CA PRO A 88 -5.45 -5.95 -15.28
C PRO A 88 -4.17 -5.40 -14.63
N THR A 89 -4.28 -4.38 -13.80
CA THR A 89 -3.11 -3.63 -13.29
C THR A 89 -2.08 -4.53 -12.60
N ALA A 90 -2.51 -5.50 -11.79
CA ALA A 90 -1.58 -6.42 -11.12
C ALA A 90 -0.86 -7.34 -12.12
N ASP A 91 -1.58 -7.83 -13.13
CA ASP A 91 -0.99 -8.66 -14.18
C ASP A 91 -0.01 -7.85 -15.06
N TYR A 92 -0.34 -6.59 -15.35
CA TYR A 92 0.60 -5.71 -16.06
C TYR A 92 1.89 -5.49 -15.26
N LEU A 93 1.78 -5.23 -13.97
CA LEU A 93 2.95 -5.07 -13.10
C LEU A 93 3.83 -6.31 -13.11
N TRP A 94 3.27 -7.50 -12.97
CA TRP A 94 4.07 -8.72 -12.93
C TRP A 94 4.57 -9.16 -14.30
N ASP A 95 3.67 -9.34 -15.26
CA ASP A 95 3.99 -9.96 -16.56
C ASP A 95 4.82 -9.04 -17.46
N VAL A 96 4.59 -7.71 -17.40
CA VAL A 96 5.22 -6.74 -18.30
C VAL A 96 6.41 -6.06 -17.64
N LYS A 97 6.25 -5.68 -16.36
CA LYS A 97 7.26 -4.91 -15.63
C LYS A 97 8.13 -5.74 -14.69
N ASN A 98 7.75 -7.00 -14.43
CA ASN A 98 8.37 -7.86 -13.44
C ASN A 98 8.42 -7.20 -12.04
N VAL A 99 7.33 -6.51 -11.65
CA VAL A 99 7.14 -5.81 -10.38
C VAL A 99 6.04 -6.50 -9.60
N VAL A 100 6.31 -6.83 -8.33
CA VAL A 100 5.37 -7.58 -7.48
C VAL A 100 4.22 -6.68 -7.01
N PRO A 101 2.95 -7.04 -7.25
CA PRO A 101 1.82 -6.21 -6.88
C PRO A 101 1.41 -6.40 -5.40
N PHE A 102 1.32 -5.29 -4.66
CA PHE A 102 0.76 -5.21 -3.31
C PHE A 102 -0.50 -4.35 -3.30
N LEU A 103 -1.38 -4.58 -2.34
CA LEU A 103 -2.60 -3.80 -2.14
C LEU A 103 -2.59 -3.11 -0.77
N LYS A 104 -2.86 -1.81 -0.73
CA LYS A 104 -3.18 -1.11 0.50
C LYS A 104 -4.55 -1.54 1.01
N VAL A 105 -4.61 -2.10 2.22
CA VAL A 105 -5.86 -2.62 2.82
C VAL A 105 -6.41 -1.75 3.95
N ASP A 106 -5.58 -0.92 4.61
CA ASP A 106 -6.07 -0.06 5.68
C ASP A 106 -7.07 1.00 5.18
N LYS A 107 -7.98 1.38 6.04
CA LYS A 107 -9.02 2.40 5.78
C LYS A 107 -8.68 3.76 6.41
N GLY A 108 -7.38 4.01 6.64
CA GLY A 108 -6.86 5.19 7.30
C GLY A 108 -6.66 5.01 8.79
N LEU A 109 -6.22 6.08 9.44
CA LEU A 109 -5.90 6.11 10.86
C LEU A 109 -7.12 6.46 11.71
N ALA A 110 -7.23 5.83 12.87
CA ALA A 110 -8.14 6.24 13.94
C ALA A 110 -7.58 7.48 14.67
N ASP A 111 -8.37 8.00 15.62
CA ASP A 111 -7.94 9.12 16.45
C ASP A 111 -6.70 8.75 17.27
N GLU A 112 -5.89 9.76 17.56
CA GLU A 112 -4.70 9.59 18.39
C GLU A 112 -5.10 9.25 19.82
N ASN A 113 -4.47 8.22 20.35
CA ASN A 113 -4.59 7.83 21.75
C ASN A 113 -3.27 7.25 22.23
N ASP A 114 -2.83 7.65 23.42
CA ASP A 114 -1.60 7.16 24.03
C ASP A 114 -0.38 7.28 23.10
N GLY A 115 -0.25 8.43 22.43
CA GLY A 115 0.89 8.73 21.55
C GLY A 115 0.94 7.94 20.24
N VAL A 116 -0.13 7.23 19.87
CA VAL A 116 -0.22 6.45 18.64
C VAL A 116 -1.55 6.67 17.90
N GLN A 117 -1.54 6.42 16.61
CA GLN A 117 -2.75 6.32 15.79
C GLN A 117 -2.85 4.90 15.20
N PRO A 118 -3.70 4.05 15.78
CA PRO A 118 -3.97 2.73 15.20
C PRO A 118 -4.76 2.85 13.89
N MET A 119 -4.83 1.78 13.14
CA MET A 119 -5.69 1.70 11.97
C MET A 119 -7.17 1.69 12.38
N LYS A 120 -8.01 2.31 11.55
CA LYS A 120 -9.48 2.15 11.67
C LYS A 120 -9.87 0.68 11.51
N PRO A 121 -11.00 0.24 12.13
CA PRO A 121 -11.53 -1.10 11.93
C PRO A 121 -11.75 -1.43 10.44
N MET A 122 -11.46 -2.67 10.07
CA MET A 122 -11.61 -3.19 8.71
C MET A 122 -12.57 -4.39 8.70
N PRO A 123 -13.88 -4.19 8.90
CA PRO A 123 -14.83 -5.30 9.03
C PRO A 123 -14.94 -6.17 7.78
N SER A 124 -14.68 -5.62 6.60
CA SER A 124 -14.70 -6.33 5.30
C SER A 124 -13.30 -6.74 4.83
N LEU A 125 -12.34 -6.95 5.73
CA LEU A 125 -10.98 -7.31 5.34
C LEU A 125 -10.95 -8.65 4.58
N ASP A 126 -11.68 -9.66 5.04
CA ASP A 126 -11.69 -10.98 4.40
C ASP A 126 -12.19 -10.93 2.94
N GLU A 127 -13.26 -10.17 2.68
CA GLU A 127 -13.78 -9.97 1.32
C GLU A 127 -12.74 -9.25 0.44
N LEU A 128 -12.08 -8.24 0.99
CA LEU A 128 -11.03 -7.52 0.26
C LEU A 128 -9.82 -8.42 -0.03
N LEU A 129 -9.41 -9.29 0.89
CA LEU A 129 -8.33 -10.25 0.68
C LEU A 129 -8.67 -11.29 -0.39
N GLN A 130 -9.92 -11.80 -0.40
CA GLN A 130 -10.39 -12.69 -1.45
C GLN A 130 -10.40 -12.01 -2.82
N LYS A 131 -10.89 -10.77 -2.88
CA LYS A 131 -10.86 -9.93 -4.09
C LYS A 131 -9.42 -9.72 -4.57
N ALA A 132 -8.50 -9.37 -3.67
CA ALA A 132 -7.09 -9.19 -3.99
C ALA A 132 -6.47 -10.45 -4.62
N LYS A 133 -6.73 -11.62 -4.04
CA LYS A 133 -6.29 -12.91 -4.62
C LYS A 133 -6.85 -13.15 -6.01
N SER A 134 -8.14 -12.90 -6.22
CA SER A 134 -8.76 -13.06 -7.55
C SER A 134 -8.20 -12.12 -8.61
N LYS A 135 -7.53 -11.04 -8.18
CA LYS A 135 -6.85 -10.04 -9.01
C LYS A 135 -5.32 -10.25 -9.06
N ASN A 136 -4.82 -11.42 -8.67
CA ASN A 136 -3.39 -11.76 -8.68
C ASN A 136 -2.49 -10.84 -7.85
N ILE A 137 -3.02 -10.23 -6.79
CA ILE A 137 -2.23 -9.50 -5.80
C ILE A 137 -1.41 -10.49 -4.98
N PHE A 138 -0.13 -10.20 -4.79
CA PHE A 138 0.80 -11.00 -4.01
C PHE A 138 0.69 -10.76 -2.51
N GLY A 139 0.56 -9.50 -2.12
CA GLY A 139 0.59 -9.13 -0.72
C GLY A 139 -0.16 -7.83 -0.43
N THR A 140 -0.09 -7.40 0.81
CA THR A 140 -0.82 -6.23 1.29
C THR A 140 0.09 -5.25 2.01
N LYS A 141 -0.39 -4.00 2.16
CA LYS A 141 0.23 -2.98 3.00
C LYS A 141 -0.82 -2.34 3.89
N MET A 142 -0.46 -2.11 5.14
CA MET A 142 -1.28 -1.43 6.14
C MET A 142 -0.40 -0.61 7.07
N ARG A 143 -0.85 0.61 7.45
CA ARG A 143 -0.07 1.57 8.23
C ARG A 143 -0.78 1.99 9.51
N SER A 144 -0.07 1.96 10.63
CA SER A 144 -0.36 2.69 11.85
C SER A 144 0.76 3.71 12.12
N VAL A 145 0.55 4.70 12.98
CA VAL A 145 1.54 5.76 13.24
C VAL A 145 1.84 5.85 14.73
N ILE A 146 3.12 5.91 15.06
CA ILE A 146 3.67 6.14 16.40
C ILE A 146 4.15 7.60 16.46
N LYS A 147 3.57 8.42 17.34
CA LYS A 147 3.85 9.84 17.47
C LYS A 147 4.66 10.20 18.72
N GLN A 148 4.69 9.30 19.69
CA GLN A 148 5.44 9.45 20.94
C GLN A 148 5.94 8.07 21.41
N ALA A 149 7.02 8.05 22.17
CA ALA A 149 7.57 6.84 22.77
C ALA A 149 6.74 6.36 23.98
N SER A 150 5.48 5.98 23.74
CA SER A 150 4.61 5.36 24.73
C SER A 150 4.71 3.85 24.65
N PRO A 151 5.24 3.14 25.68
CA PRO A 151 5.33 1.67 25.64
C PRO A 151 3.98 0.98 25.44
N SER A 152 2.91 1.47 26.07
CA SER A 152 1.56 0.91 25.92
C SER A 152 0.97 1.21 24.54
N GLY A 153 1.17 2.43 24.02
CA GLY A 153 0.71 2.81 22.69
C GLY A 153 1.42 2.02 21.58
N VAL A 154 2.77 1.93 21.66
CA VAL A 154 3.56 1.12 20.71
C VAL A 154 3.11 -0.34 20.74
N ALA A 155 2.98 -0.95 21.93
CA ALA A 155 2.50 -2.32 22.07
C ALA A 155 1.11 -2.53 21.46
N ALA A 156 0.21 -1.54 21.57
CA ALA A 156 -1.14 -1.63 21.02
C ALA A 156 -1.13 -1.64 19.48
N VAL A 157 -0.37 -0.76 18.82
CA VAL A 157 -0.30 -0.75 17.35
C VAL A 157 0.45 -1.95 16.79
N VAL A 158 1.51 -2.39 17.45
CA VAL A 158 2.24 -3.61 17.07
C VAL A 158 1.33 -4.83 17.17
N LYS A 159 0.58 -4.96 18.28
CA LYS A 159 -0.42 -6.04 18.44
C LYS A 159 -1.44 -6.03 17.31
N GLN A 160 -2.04 -4.85 17.01
CA GLN A 160 -3.02 -4.71 15.92
C GLN A 160 -2.41 -5.15 14.57
N GLN A 161 -1.21 -4.68 14.25
CA GLN A 161 -0.51 -5.02 13.00
C GLN A 161 -0.31 -6.54 12.86
N PHE A 162 0.14 -7.21 13.92
CA PHE A 162 0.38 -8.65 13.87
C PHE A 162 -0.91 -9.50 13.91
N GLU A 163 -1.96 -9.03 14.56
CA GLU A 163 -3.27 -9.71 14.51
C GLU A 163 -3.84 -9.71 13.09
N LEU A 164 -3.86 -8.55 12.44
CA LEU A 164 -4.29 -8.42 11.04
C LEU A 164 -3.31 -9.13 10.08
N GLY A 165 -2.00 -9.06 10.36
CA GLY A 165 -0.98 -9.77 9.59
C GLY A 165 -1.22 -11.29 9.58
N ARG A 166 -1.59 -11.90 10.70
CA ARG A 166 -1.95 -13.32 10.77
C ARG A 166 -3.19 -13.65 9.93
N GLN A 167 -4.20 -12.77 9.92
CA GLN A 167 -5.39 -12.92 9.07
C GLN A 167 -5.01 -12.88 7.59
N ILE A 168 -4.16 -11.94 7.19
CA ILE A 168 -3.66 -11.79 5.82
C ILE A 168 -2.86 -13.02 5.37
N VAL A 169 -1.94 -13.51 6.22
CA VAL A 169 -1.19 -14.75 5.95
C VAL A 169 -2.14 -15.95 5.84
N GLY A 170 -3.14 -16.05 6.71
CA GLY A 170 -4.17 -17.08 6.64
C GLY A 170 -4.97 -17.06 5.33
N ALA A 171 -5.13 -15.91 4.70
CA ALA A 171 -5.71 -15.76 3.37
C ALA A 171 -4.72 -16.12 2.23
N GLY A 172 -3.45 -16.38 2.52
CA GLY A 172 -2.41 -16.73 1.55
C GLY A 172 -1.77 -15.53 0.84
N LEU A 173 -1.76 -14.37 1.49
CA LEU A 173 -1.10 -13.14 1.03
C LEU A 173 0.06 -12.77 1.97
N VAL A 174 1.01 -11.97 1.50
CA VAL A 174 2.17 -11.52 2.29
C VAL A 174 1.93 -10.10 2.82
N PRO A 175 1.83 -9.88 4.15
CA PRO A 175 1.63 -8.56 4.70
C PRO A 175 2.94 -7.76 4.78
N ILE A 176 2.90 -6.49 4.40
CA ILE A 176 3.86 -5.49 4.87
C ILE A 176 3.34 -4.97 6.21
N ILE A 177 4.14 -5.14 7.25
CA ILE A 177 3.88 -4.67 8.61
C ILE A 177 4.54 -3.29 8.75
N GLU A 178 3.72 -2.24 8.95
CA GLU A 178 4.19 -0.85 8.95
C GLU A 178 3.66 -0.07 10.18
N PRO A 179 4.21 -0.32 11.39
CA PRO A 179 4.05 0.60 12.51
C PRO A 179 5.05 1.75 12.31
N GLU A 180 4.63 2.79 11.59
CA GLU A 180 5.49 3.93 11.21
C GLU A 180 5.76 4.82 12.42
N VAL A 181 7.02 5.10 12.73
CA VAL A 181 7.38 6.18 13.65
C VAL A 181 7.36 7.50 12.88
N ASP A 182 6.52 8.46 13.33
CA ASP A 182 6.37 9.77 12.69
C ASP A 182 7.74 10.48 12.63
N ILE A 183 8.07 11.03 11.48
CA ILE A 183 9.33 11.78 11.29
C ILE A 183 9.44 13.00 12.23
N HIS A 184 8.30 13.50 12.71
CA HIS A 184 8.22 14.62 13.66
C HIS A 184 8.04 14.16 15.11
N CYS A 185 8.15 12.83 15.38
CA CYS A 185 8.11 12.29 16.74
C CYS A 185 9.21 12.94 17.58
N PRO A 186 8.88 13.61 18.70
CA PRO A 186 9.87 14.37 19.48
C PRO A 186 10.90 13.47 20.17
N ASP A 187 10.54 12.23 20.48
CA ASP A 187 11.32 11.20 21.12
C ASP A 187 11.52 9.96 20.21
N LYS A 188 11.74 10.24 18.92
CA LYS A 188 11.82 9.25 17.84
C LYS A 188 12.77 8.10 18.16
N ALA A 189 13.99 8.38 18.61
CA ALA A 189 14.98 7.35 18.93
C ALA A 189 14.47 6.37 19.99
N GLN A 190 13.79 6.88 21.03
CA GLN A 190 13.20 6.05 22.07
C GLN A 190 11.99 5.26 21.55
N ALA A 191 11.17 5.85 20.66
CA ALA A 191 10.04 5.17 20.04
C ALA A 191 10.49 4.02 19.11
N GLU A 192 11.67 4.15 18.48
CA GLU A 192 12.26 3.12 17.63
C GLU A 192 12.91 1.97 18.44
N GLU A 193 13.23 2.19 19.71
CA GLU A 193 13.78 1.16 20.62
C GLU A 193 12.69 0.30 21.28
N LEU A 194 11.43 0.78 21.32
CA LEU A 194 10.28 0.07 21.89
C LEU A 194 9.71 -0.96 20.90
#